data_9bb340f77a6461217f22f876587e1569
#
_entry.id   9bb340f77a6461217f22f876587e1569
#
_cell.length_a   1.000
_cell.length_b   1.000
_cell.length_c   1.000
_cell.angle_alpha   90.00
_cell.angle_beta   90.00
_cell.angle_gamma   90.00
#
_symmetry.space_group_name_H-M   'P 1'
#
loop_
_entity.id
_entity.type
_entity.pdbx_description
1 polymer ?
#
loop_
_entity_poly.entity_id
_entity_poly.type
_entity_poly.pdbx_seq_one_letter_code
_entity_poly.pdbx_strand_id
1 'polypeptide(L)'
;HGAMSVENIDDPEGDYIEKVRSVVGKNTIISTTMDLHGNVSWRLAKNSDLITCYRMAPHEDAKESDKRAIDNLLERLESGKGKPKYKAWIPIPILLPGEKTSTRVEPAKSLYAKVNPVTKTQGVLDAAIWVGYPWADEPRNHAVVMVTGDNKDSVKLKAEYLAESFWDV
;
A
#
# COMPACT_ATOMS: atom_id res chain seq x y z
N HIS A 1 0.46 2.94 11.42
CA HIS A 1 1.06 4.09 10.74
C HIS A 1 1.91 3.64 9.54
N GLY A 2 2.88 2.75 9.71
CA GLY A 2 3.72 2.23 8.62
C GLY A 2 5.12 2.84 8.57
N ALA A 3 5.45 3.75 9.47
CA ALA A 3 6.77 4.37 9.58
C ALA A 3 7.27 4.35 11.04
N MET A 4 7.11 3.20 11.67
CA MET A 4 7.54 2.98 13.04
C MET A 4 9.06 2.88 13.10
N SER A 5 9.69 3.64 13.99
CA SER A 5 11.11 3.54 14.28
C SER A 5 11.29 2.82 15.63
N VAL A 6 12.03 1.73 15.62
CA VAL A 6 12.28 0.90 16.80
C VAL A 6 13.76 0.60 16.88
N GLU A 7 14.35 0.83 18.05
CA GLU A 7 15.79 0.60 18.27
C GLU A 7 16.19 -0.84 17.89
N ASN A 8 17.23 -0.97 17.07
CA ASN A 8 17.76 -2.23 16.54
C ASN A 8 16.80 -3.06 15.67
N ILE A 9 15.76 -2.47 15.12
CA ILE A 9 14.85 -3.13 14.17
C ILE A 9 14.66 -2.24 12.93
N ASP A 10 15.24 -2.64 11.81
CA ASP A 10 15.22 -1.86 10.55
C ASP A 10 13.84 -1.87 9.85
N ASP A 11 12.98 -2.83 10.16
CA ASP A 11 11.65 -2.99 9.54
C ASP A 11 10.64 -3.48 10.58
N PRO A 12 10.21 -2.62 11.52
CA PRO A 12 9.32 -3.04 12.62
C PRO A 12 7.96 -3.54 12.15
N GLU A 13 7.37 -2.91 11.16
CA GLU A 13 6.08 -3.34 10.62
C GLU A 13 6.20 -4.68 9.88
N GLY A 14 7.26 -4.87 9.11
CA GLY A 14 7.54 -6.14 8.45
C GLY A 14 7.81 -7.26 9.46
N ASP A 15 8.55 -6.99 10.53
CA ASP A 15 8.79 -7.92 11.62
C ASP A 15 7.48 -8.30 12.34
N TYR A 16 6.66 -7.29 12.64
CA TYR A 16 5.38 -7.50 13.32
C TYR A 16 4.43 -8.37 12.48
N ILE A 17 4.21 -8.01 11.21
CA ILE A 17 3.28 -8.75 10.36
C ILE A 17 3.76 -10.18 10.04
N GLU A 18 5.07 -10.39 9.95
CA GLU A 18 5.64 -11.72 9.77
C GLU A 18 5.40 -12.61 10.99
N LYS A 19 5.53 -12.06 12.20
CA LYS A 19 5.17 -12.75 13.45
C LYS A 19 3.68 -13.06 13.51
N VAL A 20 2.81 -12.11 13.16
CA VAL A 20 1.36 -12.37 13.06
C VAL A 20 1.11 -13.50 12.08
N ARG A 21 1.70 -13.45 10.88
CA ARG A 21 1.56 -14.50 9.85
C ARG A 21 2.01 -15.87 10.37
N SER A 22 3.08 -15.95 11.13
CA SER A 22 3.58 -17.21 11.70
C SER A 22 2.59 -17.85 12.69
N VAL A 23 1.82 -17.02 13.41
CA VAL A 23 0.81 -17.48 14.40
C VAL A 23 -0.49 -17.89 13.71
N VAL A 24 -1.02 -17.03 12.80
CA VAL A 24 -2.32 -17.29 12.17
C VAL A 24 -2.25 -18.25 10.99
N GLY A 25 -1.05 -18.57 10.52
CA GLY A 25 -0.80 -19.49 9.44
C GLY A 25 -1.04 -18.90 8.03
N LYS A 26 -0.67 -19.69 7.02
CA LYS A 26 -0.68 -19.25 5.62
C LYS A 26 -2.06 -19.06 5.01
N ASN A 27 -3.10 -19.67 5.59
CA ASN A 27 -4.45 -19.68 5.00
C ASN A 27 -5.32 -18.51 5.46
N THR A 28 -5.04 -17.93 6.63
CA THR A 28 -5.76 -16.77 7.16
C THR A 28 -5.50 -15.53 6.29
N ILE A 29 -6.56 -14.81 5.92
CA ILE A 29 -6.42 -13.54 5.22
C ILE A 29 -6.03 -12.47 6.23
N ILE A 30 -4.97 -11.73 5.93
CA ILE A 30 -4.55 -10.56 6.71
C ILE A 30 -4.84 -9.31 5.89
N SER A 31 -5.69 -8.45 6.42
CA SER A 31 -5.98 -7.13 5.88
C SER A 31 -5.32 -6.06 6.74
N THR A 32 -4.65 -5.12 6.11
CA THR A 32 -3.97 -4.00 6.75
C THR A 32 -4.39 -2.68 6.13
N THR A 33 -4.35 -1.62 6.94
CA THR A 33 -4.50 -0.24 6.49
C THR A 33 -3.31 0.57 6.99
N MET A 34 -2.87 1.54 6.22
CA MET A 34 -1.67 2.32 6.50
C MET A 34 -1.83 3.79 6.10
N ASP A 35 -1.04 4.62 6.75
CA ASP A 35 -0.75 5.97 6.31
C ASP A 35 0.06 5.94 5.00
N LEU A 36 -0.18 6.89 4.11
CA LEU A 36 0.55 7.00 2.83
C LEU A 36 2.04 7.38 3.02
N HIS A 37 2.45 7.82 4.21
CA HIS A 37 3.85 8.02 4.57
C HIS A 37 4.51 6.74 5.12
N GLY A 38 3.86 5.60 5.03
CA GLY A 38 4.44 4.32 5.44
C GLY A 38 5.65 3.91 4.60
N ASN A 39 6.61 3.23 5.22
CA ASN A 39 7.75 2.60 4.56
C ASN A 39 7.42 1.12 4.31
N VAL A 40 6.98 0.80 3.10
CA VAL A 40 6.46 -0.53 2.75
C VAL A 40 7.56 -1.42 2.21
N SER A 41 8.14 -2.24 3.07
CA SER A 41 9.10 -3.26 2.68
C SER A 41 8.46 -4.42 1.92
N TRP A 42 9.27 -5.19 1.18
CA TRP A 42 8.82 -6.47 0.63
C TRP A 42 8.38 -7.45 1.73
N ARG A 43 9.01 -7.40 2.90
CA ARG A 43 8.65 -8.24 4.06
C ARG A 43 7.23 -7.95 4.54
N LEU A 44 6.86 -6.67 4.64
CA LEU A 44 5.48 -6.26 4.93
C LEU A 44 4.51 -6.68 3.82
N ALA A 45 4.85 -6.37 2.58
CA ALA A 45 4.00 -6.65 1.42
C ALA A 45 3.70 -8.13 1.23
N LYS A 46 4.69 -9.02 1.37
CA LYS A 46 4.49 -10.47 1.18
C LYS A 46 3.65 -11.13 2.28
N ASN A 47 3.68 -10.59 3.51
CA ASN A 47 2.98 -11.17 4.66
C ASN A 47 1.56 -10.63 4.87
N SER A 48 1.20 -9.50 4.23
CA SER A 48 -0.16 -8.96 4.18
C SER A 48 -0.86 -9.40 2.89
N ASP A 49 -2.12 -9.79 2.95
CA ASP A 49 -2.87 -10.21 1.75
C ASP A 49 -3.60 -9.02 1.11
N LEU A 50 -4.23 -8.19 1.91
CA LEU A 50 -4.94 -6.98 1.53
C LEU A 50 -4.25 -5.79 2.21
N ILE A 51 -3.86 -4.79 1.45
CA ILE A 51 -3.23 -3.59 1.98
C ILE A 51 -3.91 -2.37 1.38
N THR A 52 -4.50 -1.54 2.24
CA THR A 52 -5.03 -0.24 1.88
C THR A 52 -4.14 0.87 2.42
N CYS A 53 -4.23 2.04 1.80
CA CYS A 53 -3.46 3.21 2.16
C CYS A 53 -4.36 4.44 2.09
N TYR A 54 -4.10 5.43 2.93
CA TYR A 54 -4.69 6.75 2.76
C TYR A 54 -4.37 7.29 1.36
N ARG A 55 -5.28 8.06 0.80
CA ARG A 55 -5.13 8.71 -0.51
C ARG A 55 -5.05 10.23 -0.39
N MET A 56 -5.06 10.73 0.84
CA MET A 56 -5.02 12.16 1.13
C MET A 56 -3.94 12.52 2.16
N ALA A 57 -3.20 13.56 1.87
CA ALA A 57 -2.36 14.27 2.81
C ALA A 57 -2.73 15.76 2.77
N PRO A 58 -3.31 16.35 3.83
CA PRO A 58 -3.62 15.75 5.15
C PRO A 58 -4.55 14.55 5.12
N HIS A 59 -4.51 13.70 6.14
CA HIS A 59 -5.17 12.39 6.27
C HIS A 59 -6.69 12.51 6.51
N GLU A 60 -7.41 13.18 5.61
CA GLU A 60 -8.85 13.44 5.74
C GLU A 60 -9.67 12.19 5.45
N ASP A 61 -9.10 11.20 4.73
CA ASP A 61 -9.72 9.94 4.33
C ASP A 61 -9.31 8.73 5.20
N ALA A 62 -8.82 8.96 6.42
CA ALA A 62 -8.37 7.87 7.29
C ALA A 62 -9.50 6.85 7.56
N LYS A 63 -10.69 7.33 7.95
CA LYS A 63 -11.85 6.47 8.23
C LYS A 63 -12.34 5.72 6.98
N GLU A 64 -12.37 6.39 5.84
CA GLU A 64 -12.73 5.79 4.55
C GLU A 64 -11.73 4.71 4.13
N SER A 65 -10.46 4.91 4.42
CA SER A 65 -9.41 3.93 4.14
C SER A 65 -9.50 2.71 5.06
N ASP A 66 -9.77 2.91 6.34
CA ASP A 66 -10.03 1.82 7.28
C ASP A 66 -11.28 1.03 6.87
N LYS A 67 -12.36 1.75 6.50
CA LYS A 67 -13.58 1.12 5.99
C LYS A 67 -13.29 0.30 4.73
N ARG A 68 -12.51 0.83 3.78
CA ARG A 68 -12.15 0.12 2.55
C ARG A 68 -11.35 -1.16 2.85
N ALA A 69 -10.46 -1.15 3.85
CA ALA A 69 -9.74 -2.35 4.28
C ALA A 69 -10.67 -3.44 4.80
N ILE A 70 -11.70 -3.03 5.57
CA ILE A 70 -12.73 -3.92 6.11
C ILE A 70 -13.64 -4.42 4.98
N ASP A 71 -14.15 -3.54 4.12
CA ASP A 71 -15.03 -3.89 3.00
C ASP A 71 -14.35 -4.89 2.05
N ASN A 72 -13.07 -4.67 1.72
CA ASN A 72 -12.29 -5.58 0.89
C ASN A 72 -12.16 -6.97 1.56
N LEU A 73 -11.94 -7.02 2.87
CA LEU A 73 -11.87 -8.28 3.61
C LEU A 73 -13.23 -9.01 3.63
N LEU A 74 -14.29 -8.29 3.93
CA LEU A 74 -15.66 -8.86 3.97
C LEU A 74 -16.07 -9.40 2.60
N GLU A 75 -15.84 -8.63 1.53
CA GLU A 75 -16.12 -9.10 0.15
C GLU A 75 -15.38 -10.40 -0.16
N ARG A 76 -14.11 -10.52 0.24
CA ARG A 76 -13.31 -11.73 0.00
C ARG A 76 -13.82 -12.95 0.78
N LEU A 77 -14.29 -12.73 2.01
CA LEU A 77 -14.86 -13.78 2.86
C LEU A 77 -16.24 -14.21 2.36
N GLU A 78 -17.14 -13.26 2.10
CA GLU A 78 -18.52 -13.52 1.67
C GLU A 78 -18.59 -14.15 0.28
N SER A 79 -17.75 -13.68 -0.65
CA SER A 79 -17.69 -14.25 -2.01
C SER A 79 -16.97 -15.60 -2.09
N GLY A 80 -16.30 -16.02 -1.02
CA GLY A 80 -15.49 -17.24 -1.01
C GLY A 80 -14.22 -17.19 -1.89
N LYS A 81 -13.86 -16.01 -2.43
CA LYS A 81 -12.69 -15.86 -3.31
C LYS A 81 -11.35 -16.02 -2.58
N GLY A 82 -11.35 -15.85 -1.25
CA GLY A 82 -10.14 -15.96 -0.45
C GLY A 82 -9.13 -14.85 -0.72
N LYS A 83 -7.85 -15.14 -0.63
CA LYS A 83 -6.77 -14.17 -0.88
C LYS A 83 -6.76 -13.68 -2.32
N PRO A 84 -6.37 -12.41 -2.59
CA PRO A 84 -6.06 -11.97 -3.95
C PRO A 84 -4.99 -12.86 -4.58
N LYS A 85 -5.18 -13.21 -5.86
CA LYS A 85 -4.27 -14.12 -6.56
C LYS A 85 -2.94 -13.47 -6.92
N TYR A 86 -2.95 -12.17 -7.14
CA TYR A 86 -1.79 -11.41 -7.61
C TYR A 86 -1.60 -10.13 -6.81
N LYS A 87 -0.35 -9.78 -6.62
CA LYS A 87 0.10 -8.55 -6.00
C LYS A 87 1.36 -8.08 -6.71
N ALA A 88 1.35 -6.84 -7.16
CA ALA A 88 2.53 -6.15 -7.64
C ALA A 88 3.00 -5.18 -6.56
N TRP A 89 4.29 -5.18 -6.25
CA TRP A 89 4.97 -4.26 -5.36
C TRP A 89 6.17 -3.68 -6.12
N ILE A 90 6.16 -2.37 -6.34
CA ILE A 90 7.18 -1.67 -7.11
C ILE A 90 7.80 -0.60 -6.21
N PRO A 91 9.05 -0.78 -5.76
CA PRO A 91 9.78 0.26 -5.06
C PRO A 91 10.21 1.34 -6.05
N ILE A 92 10.07 2.59 -5.65
CA ILE A 92 10.47 3.75 -6.44
C ILE A 92 11.55 4.49 -5.64
N PRO A 93 12.76 4.71 -6.19
CA PRO A 93 13.87 5.28 -5.45
C PRO A 93 13.70 6.81 -5.28
N ILE A 94 12.60 7.20 -4.66
CA ILE A 94 12.24 8.57 -4.34
C ILE A 94 12.09 8.70 -2.82
N LEU A 95 12.66 9.75 -2.26
CA LEU A 95 12.50 10.16 -0.86
C LEU A 95 11.96 11.58 -0.84
N LEU A 96 10.77 11.76 -0.26
CA LEU A 96 10.12 13.06 -0.13
C LEU A 96 9.82 13.35 1.35
N PRO A 97 10.19 14.52 1.87
CA PRO A 97 9.74 14.94 3.18
C PRO A 97 8.22 15.18 3.18
N GLY A 98 7.55 14.84 4.30
CA GLY A 98 6.09 14.83 4.39
C GLY A 98 5.42 16.16 4.00
N GLU A 99 6.06 17.30 4.29
CA GLU A 99 5.57 18.64 3.91
C GLU A 99 5.51 18.87 2.39
N LYS A 100 6.16 18.03 1.58
CA LYS A 100 6.10 18.09 0.11
C LYS A 100 5.17 17.07 -0.53
N THR A 101 4.40 16.34 0.28
CA THR A 101 3.55 15.25 -0.18
C THR A 101 2.05 15.57 -0.13
N SER A 102 1.69 16.86 0.04
CA SER A 102 0.29 17.28 0.11
C SER A 102 -0.46 16.95 -1.16
N THR A 103 -1.51 16.13 -1.04
CA THR A 103 -2.40 15.77 -2.17
C THR A 103 -3.40 16.87 -2.54
N ARG A 104 -3.35 18.02 -1.87
CA ARG A 104 -4.15 19.21 -2.21
C ARG A 104 -3.53 20.06 -3.30
N VAL A 105 -2.24 19.88 -3.56
CA VAL A 105 -1.46 20.65 -4.53
C VAL A 105 -0.73 19.74 -5.52
N GLU A 106 -0.35 20.29 -6.67
CA GLU A 106 0.48 19.56 -7.63
C GLU A 106 1.93 19.41 -7.14
N PRO A 107 2.61 18.33 -7.53
CA PRO A 107 2.14 17.27 -8.45
C PRO A 107 1.37 16.12 -7.78
N ALA A 108 1.37 16.01 -6.45
CA ALA A 108 0.77 14.90 -5.73
C ALA A 108 -0.75 14.82 -5.95
N LYS A 109 -1.44 15.94 -6.11
CA LYS A 109 -2.87 15.98 -6.41
C LYS A 109 -3.23 15.18 -7.67
N SER A 110 -2.55 15.43 -8.77
CA SER A 110 -2.78 14.72 -10.04
C SER A 110 -2.32 13.26 -9.96
N LEU A 111 -1.23 12.98 -9.25
CA LEU A 111 -0.75 11.61 -9.06
C LEU A 111 -1.78 10.75 -8.31
N TYR A 112 -2.22 11.20 -7.14
CA TYR A 112 -3.18 10.44 -6.32
C TYR A 112 -4.57 10.35 -6.95
N ALA A 113 -4.97 11.30 -7.80
CA ALA A 113 -6.20 11.22 -8.58
C ALA A 113 -6.24 10.01 -9.52
N LYS A 114 -5.09 9.45 -9.91
CA LYS A 114 -4.99 8.25 -10.76
C LYS A 114 -5.33 6.95 -10.04
N VAL A 115 -5.26 6.92 -8.70
CA VAL A 115 -5.48 5.69 -7.91
C VAL A 115 -6.91 5.18 -8.03
N ASN A 116 -7.93 6.06 -7.87
CA ASN A 116 -9.33 5.67 -7.95
C ASN A 116 -9.73 5.04 -9.31
N PRO A 117 -9.35 5.60 -10.47
CA PRO A 117 -9.59 4.94 -11.76
C PRO A 117 -8.94 3.55 -11.86
N VAL A 118 -7.76 3.38 -11.31
CA VAL A 118 -7.05 2.08 -11.32
C VAL A 118 -7.84 1.02 -10.55
N THR A 119 -8.40 1.34 -9.39
CA THR A 119 -9.20 0.38 -8.61
C THR A 119 -10.51 -0.03 -9.29
N LYS A 120 -10.98 0.72 -10.29
CA LYS A 120 -12.15 0.36 -11.10
C LYS A 120 -11.84 -0.56 -12.29
N THR A 121 -10.55 -0.88 -12.50
CA THR A 121 -10.13 -1.80 -13.56
C THR A 121 -10.56 -3.22 -13.21
N GLN A 122 -11.18 -3.91 -14.17
CA GLN A 122 -11.60 -5.29 -13.98
C GLN A 122 -10.40 -6.18 -13.55
N GLY A 123 -10.60 -6.93 -12.47
CA GLY A 123 -9.58 -7.81 -11.92
C GLY A 123 -8.57 -7.14 -10.97
N VAL A 124 -8.65 -5.81 -10.77
CA VAL A 124 -7.98 -5.09 -9.69
C VAL A 124 -8.91 -5.02 -8.48
N LEU A 125 -8.38 -5.28 -7.30
CA LEU A 125 -9.10 -5.17 -6.03
C LEU A 125 -8.80 -3.84 -5.34
N ASP A 126 -7.51 -3.51 -5.18
CA ASP A 126 -7.10 -2.22 -4.62
C ASP A 126 -5.75 -1.78 -5.20
N ALA A 127 -5.48 -0.49 -5.08
CA ALA A 127 -4.23 0.15 -5.49
C ALA A 127 -3.84 1.22 -4.48
N ALA A 128 -2.54 1.36 -4.24
CA ALA A 128 -2.01 2.28 -3.27
C ALA A 128 -0.65 2.85 -3.71
N ILE A 129 -0.39 4.07 -3.28
CA ILE A 129 0.88 4.78 -3.42
C ILE A 129 1.35 5.18 -2.03
N TRP A 130 2.56 4.79 -1.66
CA TRP A 130 3.25 5.28 -0.47
C TRP A 130 4.39 6.19 -0.89
N VAL A 131 4.47 7.34 -0.27
CA VAL A 131 5.58 8.29 -0.49
C VAL A 131 6.78 8.02 0.42
N GLY A 132 6.58 7.18 1.44
CA GLY A 132 7.60 6.87 2.43
C GLY A 132 7.74 7.94 3.51
N TYR A 133 8.58 7.66 4.51
CA TYR A 133 8.87 8.54 5.63
C TYR A 133 10.39 8.60 5.88
N PRO A 134 11.09 9.54 5.21
CA PRO A 134 12.56 9.60 5.24
C PRO A 134 13.14 9.87 6.63
N TRP A 135 12.39 10.51 7.51
CA TRP A 135 12.83 10.82 8.88
C TRP A 135 13.06 9.59 9.76
N ALA A 136 12.53 8.42 9.36
CA ALA A 136 12.85 7.16 10.04
C ALA A 136 14.29 6.69 9.79
N ASP A 137 14.93 7.18 8.72
CA ASP A 137 16.32 6.88 8.34
C ASP A 137 16.64 5.37 8.36
N GLU A 138 15.81 4.60 7.66
CA GLU A 138 15.87 3.15 7.61
C GLU A 138 16.14 2.65 6.19
N PRO A 139 16.75 1.46 6.01
CA PRO A 139 17.03 0.90 4.68
C PRO A 139 15.80 0.71 3.77
N ARG A 140 14.61 0.61 4.36
CA ARG A 140 13.32 0.48 3.65
C ARG A 140 12.71 1.82 3.23
N ASN A 141 13.40 2.95 3.46
CA ASN A 141 12.93 4.28 3.10
C ASN A 141 12.97 4.47 1.58
N HIS A 142 11.81 4.33 0.95
CA HIS A 142 11.58 4.64 -0.46
C HIS A 142 10.07 4.71 -0.70
N ALA A 143 9.69 5.33 -1.81
CA ALA A 143 8.30 5.29 -2.25
C ALA A 143 7.94 3.90 -2.79
N VAL A 144 6.65 3.55 -2.75
CA VAL A 144 6.15 2.26 -3.22
C VAL A 144 4.81 2.45 -3.94
N VAL A 145 4.65 1.75 -5.04
CA VAL A 145 3.35 1.48 -5.64
C VAL A 145 2.99 0.02 -5.43
N MET A 146 1.75 -0.23 -5.02
CA MET A 146 1.25 -1.59 -4.93
C MET A 146 -0.16 -1.70 -5.52
N VAL A 147 -0.38 -2.78 -6.28
CA VAL A 147 -1.69 -3.14 -6.81
C VAL A 147 -1.97 -4.59 -6.49
N THR A 148 -3.19 -4.89 -6.00
CA THR A 148 -3.65 -6.24 -5.70
C THR A 148 -4.88 -6.58 -6.51
N GLY A 149 -5.06 -7.85 -6.86
CA GLY A 149 -6.23 -8.30 -7.61
C GLY A 149 -6.19 -9.77 -8.02
N ASP A 150 -7.14 -10.14 -8.87
CA ASP A 150 -7.31 -11.52 -9.35
C ASP A 150 -6.95 -11.71 -10.83
N ASN A 151 -6.63 -10.64 -11.55
CA ASN A 151 -6.15 -10.71 -12.93
C ASN A 151 -4.68 -10.25 -13.00
N LYS A 152 -3.79 -11.13 -13.44
CA LYS A 152 -2.35 -10.91 -13.48
C LYS A 152 -1.96 -9.71 -14.34
N ASP A 153 -2.53 -9.63 -15.54
CA ASP A 153 -2.14 -8.62 -16.52
C ASP A 153 -2.66 -7.23 -16.09
N SER A 154 -3.89 -7.17 -15.57
CA SER A 154 -4.45 -5.92 -15.02
C SER A 154 -3.63 -5.43 -13.84
N VAL A 155 -3.26 -6.31 -12.89
CA VAL A 155 -2.44 -5.96 -11.72
C VAL A 155 -1.07 -5.42 -12.16
N LYS A 156 -0.40 -6.14 -13.07
CA LYS A 156 0.91 -5.73 -13.61
C LYS A 156 0.82 -4.37 -14.31
N LEU A 157 -0.05 -4.26 -15.32
CA LEU A 157 -0.19 -3.06 -16.14
C LEU A 157 -0.52 -1.82 -15.30
N LYS A 158 -1.40 -1.98 -14.31
CA LYS A 158 -1.82 -0.85 -13.46
C LYS A 158 -0.77 -0.46 -12.42
N ALA A 159 0.02 -1.41 -11.94
CA ALA A 159 1.15 -1.11 -11.07
C ALA A 159 2.25 -0.36 -11.83
N GLU A 160 2.61 -0.82 -13.02
CA GLU A 160 3.56 -0.15 -13.91
C GLU A 160 3.09 1.27 -14.26
N TYR A 161 1.82 1.43 -14.66
CA TYR A 161 1.23 2.74 -14.94
C TYR A 161 1.33 3.73 -13.77
N LEU A 162 1.03 3.30 -12.55
CA LEU A 162 1.15 4.17 -11.37
C LEU A 162 2.61 4.47 -11.03
N ALA A 163 3.51 3.49 -11.19
CA ALA A 163 4.93 3.66 -10.91
C ALA A 163 5.58 4.65 -11.89
N GLU A 164 5.32 4.51 -13.19
CA GLU A 164 5.74 5.46 -14.22
C GLU A 164 5.17 6.86 -13.94
N SER A 165 3.87 6.93 -13.64
CA SER A 165 3.23 8.20 -13.28
C SER A 165 3.86 8.86 -12.06
N PHE A 166 4.37 8.10 -11.11
CA PHE A 166 5.06 8.64 -9.95
C PHE A 166 6.49 9.09 -10.28
N TRP A 167 7.15 8.38 -11.16
CA TRP A 167 8.51 8.74 -11.60
C TRP A 167 8.53 10.04 -12.41
N ASP A 168 7.48 10.32 -13.15
CA ASP A 168 7.37 11.46 -14.08
C ASP A 168 6.94 12.79 -13.40
N VAL A 169 6.75 12.82 -12.05
CA VAL A 169 6.27 14.01 -11.34
C VAL A 169 7.32 14.78 -10.51
#